data_470ad4622e3561b36b271850d7a06c4f
#
_entry.id   470ad4622e3561b36b271850d7a06c4f
#
_cell.length_a   1.000
_cell.length_b   1.000
_cell.length_c   1.000
_cell.angle_alpha   90.00
_cell.angle_beta   90.00
_cell.angle_gamma   90.00
#
_symmetry.space_group_name_H-M   'P 1'
#
loop_
_entity.id
_entity.type
_entity.pdbx_description
1 polymer ?
#
loop_
_entity_poly.entity_id
_entity_poly.type
_entity_poly.pdbx_seq_one_letter_code
_entity_poly.pdbx_strand_id
1 'polypeptide(L)'
;TFQNPLGWTMTLERRKQVLEITQRHGIPIFEDDCYVDLRFEGDDVTSFHSLDDTGSVIYVGSFSKIVAPGMRMGYMVAPKEVIHRAMSFKAGGGVNQFAALAIEEYLKENMYQHIQEENQALVVKRDAMIASLGENLGTAAKWLVPQGGLYVWIEFPEGTDLAGFQ
;
A
#
# COMPACT_ATOMS: atom_id res chain seq x y z
N THR A 1 -0.94 0.49 4.90
CA THR A 1 -1.24 -0.94 4.79
C THR A 1 -0.20 -1.61 3.92
N PHE A 2 0.33 -2.78 4.34
CA PHE A 2 1.38 -3.55 3.64
C PHE A 2 2.59 -2.70 3.26
N GLN A 3 3.23 -2.13 4.28
CA GLN A 3 4.30 -1.16 4.14
C GLN A 3 5.45 -1.69 3.24
N ASN A 4 5.93 -0.85 2.35
CA ASN A 4 7.11 -1.11 1.54
C ASN A 4 8.38 -0.67 2.31
N PRO A 5 9.33 -1.58 2.59
CA PRO A 5 9.44 -2.95 2.06
C PRO A 5 9.02 -4.06 3.04
N LEU A 6 8.55 -3.73 4.24
CA LEU A 6 8.37 -4.69 5.34
C LEU A 6 7.18 -5.65 5.16
N GLY A 7 6.18 -5.30 4.34
CA GLY A 7 5.02 -6.13 4.05
C GLY A 7 3.99 -6.21 5.19
N TRP A 8 4.13 -5.43 6.27
CA TRP A 8 3.24 -5.47 7.42
C TRP A 8 2.28 -4.29 7.51
N THR A 9 1.22 -4.48 8.27
CA THR A 9 0.15 -3.50 8.48
C THR A 9 0.11 -3.08 9.93
N MET A 10 0.03 -1.77 10.18
CA MET A 10 -0.15 -1.22 11.51
C MET A 10 -1.54 -1.61 12.05
N THR A 11 -1.58 -2.13 13.29
CA THR A 11 -2.83 -2.52 13.95
C THR A 11 -3.77 -1.34 14.17
N LEU A 12 -5.08 -1.60 14.25
CA LEU A 12 -6.08 -0.56 14.49
C LEU A 12 -5.80 0.25 15.76
N GLU A 13 -5.38 -0.44 16.84
CA GLU A 13 -5.08 0.24 18.09
C GLU A 13 -3.88 1.18 17.95
N ARG A 14 -2.83 0.74 17.28
CA ARG A 14 -1.65 1.60 17.01
C ARG A 14 -2.02 2.78 16.11
N ARG A 15 -2.91 2.60 15.13
CA ARG A 15 -3.40 3.71 14.30
C ARG A 15 -4.13 4.75 15.17
N LYS A 16 -5.01 4.33 16.08
CA LYS A 16 -5.70 5.24 17.00
C LYS A 16 -4.73 6.02 17.89
N GLN A 17 -3.72 5.34 18.45
CA GLN A 17 -2.69 5.99 19.29
C GLN A 17 -1.89 7.04 18.49
N VAL A 18 -1.47 6.70 17.28
CA VAL A 18 -0.74 7.64 16.41
C VAL A 18 -1.61 8.83 16.05
N LEU A 19 -2.87 8.59 15.66
CA LEU A 19 -3.82 9.65 15.31
C LEU A 19 -4.04 10.61 16.49
N GLU A 20 -4.26 10.08 17.71
CA GLU A 20 -4.42 10.90 18.92
C GLU A 20 -3.20 11.78 19.18
N ILE A 21 -1.99 11.22 19.06
CA ILE A 21 -0.75 11.98 19.26
C ILE A 21 -0.61 13.07 18.22
N THR A 22 -0.80 12.76 16.95
CA THR A 22 -0.64 13.72 15.85
C THR A 22 -1.67 14.84 15.91
N GLN A 23 -2.93 14.52 16.21
CA GLN A 23 -3.98 15.53 16.41
C GLN A 23 -3.68 16.44 17.59
N ARG A 24 -3.24 15.89 18.74
CA ARG A 24 -2.84 16.68 19.92
C ARG A 24 -1.74 17.70 19.61
N HIS A 25 -0.83 17.37 18.71
CA HIS A 25 0.29 18.23 18.32
C HIS A 25 0.06 19.02 17.01
N GLY A 26 -1.13 18.93 16.41
CA GLY A 26 -1.45 19.61 15.16
C GLY A 26 -0.60 19.15 13.96
N ILE A 27 -0.17 17.88 13.97
CA ILE A 27 0.67 17.29 12.92
C ILE A 27 -0.22 16.52 11.95
N PRO A 28 -0.27 16.88 10.66
CA PRO A 28 -1.04 16.11 9.68
C PRO A 28 -0.39 14.75 9.40
N ILE A 29 -1.23 13.74 9.12
CA ILE A 29 -0.79 12.42 8.65
C ILE A 29 -0.91 12.39 7.12
N PHE A 30 0.13 11.93 6.46
CA PHE A 30 0.10 11.55 5.05
C PHE A 30 0.02 10.03 4.98
N GLU A 31 -1.17 9.48 4.66
CA GLU A 31 -1.41 8.05 4.55
C GLU A 31 -1.23 7.59 3.11
N ASP A 32 -0.12 6.89 2.85
CA ASP A 32 0.13 6.23 1.56
C ASP A 32 -0.38 4.79 1.63
N ASP A 33 -1.52 4.52 1.01
CA ASP A 33 -2.23 3.24 1.10
C ASP A 33 -2.37 2.55 -0.26
N CYS A 34 -1.34 2.65 -1.10
CA CYS A 34 -1.35 2.14 -2.47
C CYS A 34 -1.37 0.60 -2.58
N TYR A 35 -1.29 -0.14 -1.47
CA TYR A 35 -1.33 -1.60 -1.42
C TYR A 35 -2.56 -2.16 -0.71
N VAL A 36 -3.48 -1.33 -0.25
CA VAL A 36 -4.61 -1.73 0.62
C VAL A 36 -5.45 -2.86 0.03
N ASP A 37 -5.69 -2.81 -1.27
CA ASP A 37 -6.51 -3.81 -1.99
C ASP A 37 -5.81 -5.15 -2.23
N LEU A 38 -4.48 -5.22 -2.01
CA LEU A 38 -3.69 -6.44 -2.18
C LEU A 38 -3.66 -7.25 -0.88
N ARG A 39 -4.81 -7.52 -0.31
CA ARG A 39 -4.95 -8.34 0.89
C ARG A 39 -5.28 -9.78 0.53
N PHE A 40 -4.46 -10.71 0.99
CA PHE A 40 -4.64 -12.15 0.77
C PHE A 40 -5.32 -12.84 1.94
N GLU A 41 -5.01 -12.37 3.16
CA GLU A 41 -5.41 -12.99 4.42
C GLU A 41 -5.71 -11.94 5.48
N GLY A 42 -6.46 -12.36 6.52
CA GLY A 42 -6.83 -11.51 7.64
C GLY A 42 -7.91 -10.49 7.31
N ASP A 43 -8.24 -9.67 8.30
CA ASP A 43 -9.29 -8.66 8.21
C ASP A 43 -8.74 -7.30 7.77
N ASP A 44 -9.59 -6.50 7.16
CA ASP A 44 -9.26 -5.12 6.80
C ASP A 44 -9.04 -4.27 8.06
N VAL A 45 -8.01 -3.44 8.00
CA VAL A 45 -7.72 -2.48 9.07
C VAL A 45 -8.16 -1.10 8.62
N THR A 46 -9.09 -0.52 9.35
CA THR A 46 -9.62 0.84 9.09
C THR A 46 -8.48 1.85 8.90
N SER A 47 -8.52 2.60 7.81
CA SER A 47 -7.51 3.61 7.47
C SER A 47 -7.46 4.75 8.50
N PHE A 48 -6.36 5.47 8.56
CA PHE A 48 -6.28 6.71 9.34
C PHE A 48 -7.32 7.72 8.88
N HIS A 49 -7.50 7.83 7.57
CA HIS A 49 -8.50 8.74 6.99
C HIS A 49 -9.92 8.41 7.45
N SER A 50 -10.27 7.13 7.54
CA SER A 50 -11.60 6.72 8.03
C SER A 50 -11.78 6.88 9.55
N LEU A 51 -10.68 6.96 10.30
CA LEU A 51 -10.69 7.21 11.75
C LEU A 51 -10.68 8.70 12.10
N ASP A 52 -10.28 9.55 11.14
CA ASP A 52 -10.08 10.99 11.35
C ASP A 52 -11.40 11.77 11.17
N ASP A 53 -11.79 12.48 12.19
CA ASP A 53 -12.95 13.40 12.20
C ASP A 53 -12.55 14.88 12.12
N THR A 54 -11.25 15.19 12.08
CA THR A 54 -10.71 16.56 12.12
C THR A 54 -10.22 17.07 10.78
N GLY A 55 -10.08 16.21 9.76
CA GLY A 55 -9.49 16.54 8.48
C GLY A 55 -7.97 16.68 8.51
N SER A 56 -7.32 16.02 9.48
CA SER A 56 -5.86 16.03 9.64
C SER A 56 -5.14 14.98 8.80
N VAL A 57 -5.87 14.07 8.16
CA VAL A 57 -5.30 12.98 7.35
C VAL A 57 -5.45 13.28 5.86
N ILE A 58 -4.32 13.21 5.16
CA ILE A 58 -4.22 13.28 3.69
C ILE A 58 -4.05 11.84 3.20
N TYR A 59 -5.08 11.28 2.57
CA TYR A 59 -5.04 9.92 2.05
C TYR A 59 -4.64 9.89 0.58
N VAL A 60 -3.74 8.97 0.22
CA VAL A 60 -3.29 8.77 -1.17
C VAL A 60 -3.44 7.31 -1.56
N GLY A 61 -4.07 7.09 -2.69
CA GLY A 61 -4.21 5.78 -3.33
C GLY A 61 -3.65 5.76 -4.75
N SER A 62 -3.41 4.56 -5.27
CA SER A 62 -2.82 4.37 -6.58
C SER A 62 -3.46 3.19 -7.33
N PHE A 63 -3.72 3.37 -8.62
CA PHE A 63 -4.14 2.29 -9.51
C PHE A 63 -2.96 1.47 -10.07
N SER A 64 -1.73 1.88 -9.78
CA SER A 64 -0.53 1.21 -10.32
C SER A 64 -0.37 -0.23 -9.86
N LYS A 65 -0.95 -0.60 -8.72
CA LYS A 65 -0.78 -1.93 -8.11
C LYS A 65 -1.98 -2.84 -8.31
N ILE A 66 -3.12 -2.27 -8.65
CA ILE A 66 -4.38 -3.01 -8.83
C ILE A 66 -4.90 -2.98 -10.28
N VAL A 67 -4.40 -2.10 -11.15
CA VAL A 67 -4.80 -2.07 -12.56
C VAL A 67 -3.56 -2.19 -13.44
N ALA A 68 -2.79 -1.13 -13.57
CA ALA A 68 -1.58 -1.15 -14.40
C ALA A 68 -0.62 -0.01 -14.03
N PRO A 69 0.66 -0.28 -13.76
CA PRO A 69 1.63 0.76 -13.40
C PRO A 69 1.89 1.74 -14.55
N GLY A 70 1.72 1.32 -15.81
CA GLY A 70 1.89 2.17 -17.00
C GLY A 70 0.83 3.28 -17.15
N MET A 71 -0.32 3.15 -16.51
CA MET A 71 -1.39 4.17 -16.58
C MET A 71 -1.02 5.46 -15.84
N ARG A 72 -0.07 5.41 -14.90
CA ARG A 72 0.40 6.56 -14.11
C ARG A 72 -0.73 7.33 -13.42
N MET A 73 -1.68 6.61 -12.83
CA MET A 73 -2.87 7.17 -12.19
C MET A 73 -2.89 6.87 -10.69
N GLY A 74 -3.26 7.88 -9.92
CA GLY A 74 -3.51 7.80 -8.49
C GLY A 74 -4.47 8.91 -8.08
N TYR A 75 -4.86 8.93 -6.81
CA TYR A 75 -5.80 9.90 -6.28
C TYR A 75 -5.40 10.34 -4.87
N MET A 76 -5.88 11.51 -4.49
CA MET A 76 -5.72 12.08 -3.15
C MET A 76 -7.09 12.44 -2.60
N VAL A 77 -7.32 12.11 -1.33
CA VAL A 77 -8.49 12.53 -0.56
C VAL A 77 -7.99 13.36 0.61
N ALA A 78 -8.41 14.59 0.69
CA ALA A 78 -8.00 15.55 1.72
C ALA A 78 -9.01 16.70 1.81
N PRO A 79 -8.96 17.55 2.85
CA PRO A 79 -9.73 18.79 2.90
C PRO A 79 -9.50 19.68 1.68
N LYS A 80 -10.54 20.39 1.28
CA LYS A 80 -10.55 21.20 0.05
C LYS A 80 -9.37 22.18 -0.03
N GLU A 81 -9.03 22.79 1.09
CA GLU A 81 -7.92 23.74 1.20
C GLU A 81 -6.58 23.09 0.90
N VAL A 82 -6.39 21.85 1.37
CA VAL A 82 -5.18 21.04 1.10
C VAL A 82 -5.10 20.70 -0.38
N ILE A 83 -6.22 20.24 -0.97
CA ILE A 83 -6.28 19.94 -2.41
C ILE A 83 -5.97 21.19 -3.24
N HIS A 84 -6.58 22.33 -2.94
CA HIS A 84 -6.30 23.59 -3.65
C HIS A 84 -4.83 23.99 -3.55
N ARG A 85 -4.24 23.83 -2.37
CA ARG A 85 -2.82 24.13 -2.16
C ARG A 85 -1.92 23.18 -2.95
N ALA A 86 -2.19 21.88 -2.92
CA ALA A 86 -1.46 20.89 -3.69
C ALA A 86 -1.53 21.17 -5.20
N MET A 87 -2.72 21.52 -5.70
CA MET A 87 -2.93 21.87 -7.10
C MET A 87 -2.14 23.12 -7.52
N SER A 88 -1.95 24.10 -6.63
CA SER A 88 -1.17 25.30 -6.93
C SER A 88 0.33 25.03 -7.14
N PHE A 89 0.84 23.93 -6.60
CA PHE A 89 2.24 23.50 -6.79
C PHE A 89 2.41 22.48 -7.92
N LYS A 90 1.33 21.97 -8.47
CA LYS A 90 1.39 20.98 -9.54
C LYS A 90 1.90 21.61 -10.83
N ALA A 91 3.15 21.39 -11.15
CA ALA A 91 3.87 21.94 -12.30
C ALA A 91 3.64 21.14 -13.60
N GLY A 92 2.53 20.54 -13.82
CA GLY A 92 2.23 19.78 -15.03
C GLY A 92 0.79 20.01 -15.48
N GLY A 93 0.46 19.51 -16.65
CA GLY A 93 -0.91 19.47 -17.13
C GLY A 93 -1.82 18.58 -16.27
N GLY A 94 -3.02 18.32 -16.73
CA GLY A 94 -3.94 17.36 -16.13
C GLY A 94 -3.41 15.92 -16.19
N VAL A 95 -4.17 15.01 -15.65
CA VAL A 95 -3.92 13.57 -15.80
C VAL A 95 -4.26 13.15 -17.24
N ASN A 96 -3.72 12.00 -17.66
CA ASN A 96 -4.08 11.40 -18.95
C ASN A 96 -5.56 11.02 -18.93
N GLN A 97 -6.40 11.76 -19.66
CA GLN A 97 -7.85 11.59 -19.68
C GLN A 97 -8.26 10.24 -20.27
N PHE A 98 -7.55 9.73 -21.27
CA PHE A 98 -7.85 8.40 -21.83
C PHE A 98 -7.59 7.31 -20.80
N ALA A 99 -6.49 7.41 -20.06
CA ALA A 99 -6.20 6.47 -18.96
C ALA A 99 -7.24 6.56 -17.84
N ALA A 100 -7.68 7.76 -17.47
CA ALA A 100 -8.70 7.96 -16.45
C ALA A 100 -10.04 7.34 -16.87
N LEU A 101 -10.51 7.59 -18.08
CA LEU A 101 -11.74 7.02 -18.61
C LEU A 101 -11.66 5.49 -18.76
N ALA A 102 -10.51 4.97 -19.20
CA ALA A 102 -10.32 3.52 -19.31
C ALA A 102 -10.35 2.82 -17.95
N ILE A 103 -9.73 3.42 -16.92
CA ILE A 103 -9.78 2.90 -15.54
C ILE A 103 -11.21 2.98 -15.00
N GLU A 104 -11.88 4.11 -15.17
CA GLU A 104 -13.26 4.30 -14.71
C GLU A 104 -14.18 3.23 -15.30
N GLU A 105 -14.17 3.08 -16.63
CA GLU A 105 -15.06 2.14 -17.32
C GLU A 105 -14.76 0.68 -16.93
N TYR A 106 -13.46 0.32 -16.80
CA TYR A 106 -13.06 -1.00 -16.41
C TYR A 106 -13.47 -1.33 -14.97
N LEU A 107 -13.17 -0.45 -14.03
CA LEU A 107 -13.41 -0.68 -12.59
C LEU A 107 -14.88 -0.59 -12.20
N LYS A 108 -15.67 0.15 -12.95
CA LYS A 108 -17.09 0.38 -12.67
C LYS A 108 -17.90 -0.92 -12.45
N GLU A 109 -17.59 -1.96 -13.22
CA GLU A 109 -18.28 -3.25 -13.14
C GLU A 109 -17.36 -4.39 -12.66
N ASN A 110 -16.04 -4.23 -12.78
CA ASN A 110 -15.07 -5.33 -12.61
C ASN A 110 -14.19 -5.20 -11.37
N MET A 111 -14.25 -4.09 -10.61
CA MET A 111 -13.27 -3.78 -9.56
C MET A 111 -13.08 -4.93 -8.56
N TYR A 112 -14.16 -5.40 -7.95
CA TYR A 112 -14.06 -6.43 -6.90
C TYR A 112 -13.60 -7.78 -7.45
N GLN A 113 -14.12 -8.19 -8.60
CA GLN A 113 -13.71 -9.44 -9.24
C GLN A 113 -12.23 -9.38 -9.62
N HIS A 114 -11.80 -8.29 -10.23
CA HIS A 114 -10.42 -8.07 -10.63
C HIS A 114 -9.46 -8.14 -9.43
N ILE A 115 -9.77 -7.43 -8.34
CA ILE A 115 -8.96 -7.47 -7.11
C ILE A 115 -8.88 -8.89 -6.53
N GLN A 116 -9.97 -9.66 -6.57
CA GLN A 116 -9.97 -11.04 -6.11
C GLN A 116 -9.08 -11.94 -6.98
N GLU A 117 -9.16 -11.81 -8.30
CA GLU A 117 -8.34 -12.57 -9.24
C GLU A 117 -6.85 -12.26 -9.08
N GLU A 118 -6.50 -10.98 -8.95
CA GLU A 118 -5.13 -10.51 -8.68
C GLU A 118 -4.61 -11.07 -7.35
N ASN A 119 -5.40 -11.00 -6.28
CA ASN A 119 -5.02 -11.51 -4.97
C ASN A 119 -4.80 -13.03 -5.00
N GLN A 120 -5.63 -13.80 -5.71
CA GLN A 120 -5.42 -15.24 -5.90
C GLN A 120 -4.09 -15.55 -6.60
N ALA A 121 -3.78 -14.80 -7.66
CA ALA A 121 -2.50 -14.97 -8.37
C ALA A 121 -1.29 -14.60 -7.48
N LEU A 122 -1.43 -13.56 -6.65
CA LEU A 122 -0.38 -13.11 -5.73
C LEU A 122 -0.15 -14.10 -4.58
N VAL A 123 -1.20 -14.75 -4.06
CA VAL A 123 -1.07 -15.84 -3.07
C VAL A 123 -0.19 -16.96 -3.61
N VAL A 124 -0.44 -17.41 -4.82
CA VAL A 124 0.38 -18.48 -5.45
C VAL A 124 1.84 -18.07 -5.54
N LYS A 125 2.12 -16.82 -5.94
CA LYS A 125 3.49 -16.31 -6.02
C LYS A 125 4.15 -16.18 -4.64
N ARG A 126 3.41 -15.68 -3.65
CA ARG A 126 3.88 -15.60 -2.26
C ARG A 126 4.24 -16.98 -1.73
N ASP A 127 3.36 -17.94 -1.87
CA ASP A 127 3.54 -19.29 -1.32
C ASP A 127 4.73 -19.99 -1.97
N ALA A 128 4.90 -19.85 -3.29
CA ALA A 128 6.09 -20.35 -3.99
C ALA A 128 7.38 -19.67 -3.49
N MET A 129 7.37 -18.36 -3.25
CA MET A 129 8.51 -17.64 -2.69
C MET A 129 8.83 -18.14 -1.28
N ILE A 130 7.84 -18.26 -0.41
CA ILE A 130 8.03 -18.72 0.98
C ILE A 130 8.56 -20.15 1.02
N ALA A 131 8.03 -21.04 0.18
CA ALA A 131 8.55 -22.41 0.06
C ALA A 131 10.02 -22.42 -0.38
N SER A 132 10.35 -21.66 -1.43
CA SER A 132 11.73 -21.55 -1.93
C SER A 132 12.69 -20.94 -0.90
N LEU A 133 12.27 -19.95 -0.13
CA LEU A 133 13.07 -19.41 0.97
C LEU A 133 13.33 -20.48 2.04
N GLY A 134 12.30 -21.26 2.40
CA GLY A 134 12.45 -22.36 3.35
C GLY A 134 13.44 -23.43 2.88
N GLU A 135 13.37 -23.82 1.62
CA GLU A 135 14.25 -24.84 1.02
C GLU A 135 15.69 -24.35 0.87
N ASN A 136 15.92 -23.11 0.48
CA ASN A 136 17.25 -22.62 0.12
C ASN A 136 17.96 -21.88 1.27
N LEU A 137 17.24 -21.18 2.13
CA LEU A 137 17.82 -20.42 3.23
C LEU A 137 17.65 -21.13 4.59
N GLY A 138 16.59 -21.90 4.78
CA GLY A 138 16.34 -22.62 6.01
C GLY A 138 16.45 -21.73 7.25
N THR A 139 17.41 -21.99 8.12
CA THR A 139 17.68 -21.21 9.35
C THR A 139 18.68 -20.07 9.16
N ALA A 140 19.23 -19.88 7.95
CA ALA A 140 20.22 -18.85 7.66
C ALA A 140 19.62 -17.43 7.61
N ALA A 141 18.30 -17.30 7.46
CA ALA A 141 17.59 -16.04 7.45
C ALA A 141 16.22 -16.16 8.14
N LYS A 142 15.61 -15.03 8.44
CA LYS A 142 14.25 -14.95 8.98
C LYS A 142 13.39 -14.12 8.04
N TRP A 143 12.12 -14.45 7.95
CA TRP A 143 11.13 -13.67 7.21
C TRP A 143 9.75 -13.78 7.85
N LEU A 144 8.92 -12.80 7.57
CA LEU A 144 7.49 -12.86 7.88
C LEU A 144 6.74 -13.27 6.61
N VAL A 145 5.75 -14.14 6.77
CA VAL A 145 4.81 -14.45 5.68
C VAL A 145 3.82 -13.29 5.59
N PRO A 146 3.84 -12.49 4.51
CA PRO A 146 2.94 -11.34 4.40
C PRO A 146 1.49 -11.77 4.16
N GLN A 147 0.57 -11.07 4.79
CA GLN A 147 -0.87 -11.23 4.58
C GLN A 147 -1.40 -10.46 3.35
N GLY A 148 -0.53 -9.75 2.67
CA GLY A 148 -0.85 -8.93 1.51
C GLY A 148 0.35 -8.13 1.01
N GLY A 149 0.11 -7.26 0.04
CA GLY A 149 1.13 -6.43 -0.58
C GLY A 149 2.00 -7.19 -1.59
N LEU A 150 3.18 -6.66 -1.87
CA LEU A 150 4.07 -7.17 -2.93
C LEU A 150 5.47 -7.52 -2.42
N TYR A 151 5.70 -7.50 -1.11
CA TYR A 151 7.04 -7.62 -0.54
C TYR A 151 7.11 -8.74 0.49
N VAL A 152 8.22 -9.46 0.47
CA VAL A 152 8.66 -10.35 1.54
C VAL A 152 9.95 -9.76 2.10
N TRP A 153 9.94 -9.35 3.36
CA TRP A 153 11.11 -8.85 4.05
C TRP A 153 11.93 -10.02 4.62
N ILE A 154 13.21 -10.07 4.28
CA ILE A 154 14.12 -11.12 4.73
C ILE A 154 15.20 -10.49 5.60
N GLU A 155 15.39 -11.02 6.80
CA GLU A 155 16.40 -10.58 7.75
C GLU A 155 17.53 -11.61 7.82
N PHE A 156 18.72 -11.18 7.47
CA PHE A 156 19.94 -11.97 7.61
C PHE A 156 20.64 -11.66 8.95
N PRO A 157 21.48 -12.57 9.46
CA PRO A 157 22.29 -12.31 10.64
C PRO A 157 23.18 -11.06 10.45
N GLU A 158 23.47 -10.39 11.56
CA GLU A 158 24.40 -9.24 11.56
C GLU A 158 25.77 -9.66 11.00
N GLY A 159 26.33 -8.81 10.15
CA GLY A 159 27.62 -9.04 9.48
C GLY A 159 27.53 -9.85 8.18
N THR A 160 26.33 -10.23 7.73
CA THR A 160 26.17 -10.87 6.41
C THR A 160 26.53 -9.86 5.31
N ASP A 161 27.42 -10.27 4.40
CA ASP A 161 27.75 -9.48 3.21
C ASP A 161 26.62 -9.58 2.17
N LEU A 162 25.68 -8.64 2.23
CA LEU A 162 24.58 -8.56 1.28
C LEU A 162 24.99 -8.01 -0.09
N ALA A 163 26.15 -7.34 -0.20
CA ALA A 163 26.62 -6.81 -1.48
C ALA A 163 27.12 -7.91 -2.42
N GLY A 164 27.50 -9.08 -1.85
CA GLY A 164 27.88 -10.27 -2.61
C GLY A 164 26.69 -11.08 -3.18
N PHE A 165 25.45 -10.76 -2.78
CA PHE A 165 24.23 -11.35 -3.36
C PHE A 165 23.83 -10.61 -4.65
N GLN A 166 24.53 -10.85 -5.74
CA GLN A 166 24.16 -10.36 -7.07
C GLN A 166 23.85 -11.51 -8.02
#